data_99b284304b5258574ab1c41613bc04fd
#
_entry.id   99b284304b5258574ab1c41613bc04fd
#
_cell.length_a   1.000
_cell.length_b   1.000
_cell.length_c   1.000
_cell.angle_alpha   90.00
_cell.angle_beta   90.00
_cell.angle_gamma   90.00
#
_symmetry.space_group_name_H-M   'P 1'
#
loop_
_entity.id
_entity.type
_entity.pdbx_description
1 polymer ?
#
loop_
_entity_poly.entity_id
_entity_poly.type
_entity_poly.pdbx_seq_one_letter_code
_entity_poly.pdbx_strand_id
1 'polypeptide(L)'
;MTKHIHDELVAAAAAEKLRLSTFGKEHRSWKERLADHKGPPEFVIEGYVPRGILTTLYGRDGLGKSTLTVLLAIQLAVGRSALLAAPKAPQRVLYISPEDPERAVIDRFKRIVEMLDLTEEDFELVEQNFDMPDMTGADITIMKFDREGEASPRKFAEQLQARLETGNLDLVILDPISDVYSDNENDFTKVAAMMRHLNQLAMANDTAIMLIGHPAKDEASTYGGSRAWSSKSRSRLLLQKAGSDRFPKLSQQKSSYGPSIPDIDCLWDKDWGVLKPVDSLLAEVAMTKNLEPVMDDLLDGIKELASRGVVAKITTTSRSLYLPKALHEAAHCNQHSVEELHEAMNRLIARNQLVANWIFDGVDGPKIEDSSRHPKSGIWYAEGSPRTENDTDKKRQ
;
A
#
# COMPACT_ATOMS: atom_id res chain seq x y z
N MET A 1 -6.45 -6.89 -63.86
CA MET A 1 -6.81 -7.63 -62.61
C MET A 1 -5.60 -7.80 -61.68
N THR A 2 -4.45 -8.25 -62.16
CA THR A 2 -3.25 -8.50 -61.33
C THR A 2 -2.64 -7.26 -60.67
N LYS A 3 -2.63 -6.12 -61.38
CA LYS A 3 -2.04 -4.86 -60.86
C LYS A 3 -2.86 -4.26 -59.69
N HIS A 4 -4.17 -4.34 -59.78
CA HIS A 4 -5.07 -3.84 -58.75
C HIS A 4 -4.94 -4.65 -57.42
N ILE A 5 -4.83 -5.96 -57.54
CA ILE A 5 -4.62 -6.84 -56.36
C ILE A 5 -3.24 -6.59 -55.73
N HIS A 6 -2.23 -6.34 -56.56
CA HIS A 6 -0.89 -5.99 -56.05
C HIS A 6 -0.89 -4.66 -55.30
N ASP A 7 -1.54 -3.64 -55.86
CA ASP A 7 -1.61 -2.32 -55.25
C ASP A 7 -2.43 -2.35 -53.93
N GLU A 8 -3.47 -3.15 -53.86
CA GLU A 8 -4.22 -3.39 -52.59
C GLU A 8 -3.39 -4.12 -51.55
N LEU A 9 -2.61 -5.14 -51.93
CA LEU A 9 -1.72 -5.85 -51.01
C LEU A 9 -0.58 -4.96 -50.51
N VAL A 10 -0.02 -4.11 -51.37
CA VAL A 10 1.01 -3.13 -50.97
C VAL A 10 0.44 -2.09 -50.05
N ALA A 11 -0.78 -1.57 -50.32
CA ALA A 11 -1.47 -0.64 -49.46
C ALA A 11 -1.83 -1.24 -48.09
N ALA A 12 -2.30 -2.49 -48.08
CA ALA A 12 -2.60 -3.22 -46.85
C ALA A 12 -1.32 -3.48 -46.02
N ALA A 13 -0.23 -3.89 -46.64
CA ALA A 13 1.06 -4.08 -45.99
C ALA A 13 1.65 -2.75 -45.45
N ALA A 14 1.48 -1.65 -46.20
CA ALA A 14 1.91 -0.32 -45.76
C ALA A 14 1.05 0.19 -44.57
N ALA A 15 -0.27 -0.06 -44.62
CA ALA A 15 -1.18 0.26 -43.51
C ALA A 15 -0.86 -0.54 -42.25
N GLU A 16 -0.56 -1.85 -42.42
CA GLU A 16 -0.12 -2.75 -41.33
C GLU A 16 1.20 -2.27 -40.74
N LYS A 17 2.19 -1.92 -41.56
CA LYS A 17 3.48 -1.41 -41.15
C LYS A 17 3.35 -0.05 -40.44
N LEU A 18 2.45 0.82 -40.88
CA LEU A 18 2.15 2.11 -40.24
C LEU A 18 1.46 1.88 -38.89
N ARG A 19 0.53 0.94 -38.83
CA ARG A 19 -0.21 0.55 -37.63
C ARG A 19 0.73 -0.03 -36.55
N LEU A 20 1.70 -0.84 -36.93
CA LEU A 20 2.73 -1.39 -36.04
C LEU A 20 3.77 -0.35 -35.64
N SER A 21 4.17 0.56 -36.57
CA SER A 21 5.25 1.52 -36.34
C SER A 21 4.84 2.75 -35.54
N THR A 22 3.57 3.17 -35.62
CA THR A 22 3.12 4.43 -35.01
C THR A 22 3.03 4.37 -33.49
N PHE A 23 2.75 3.18 -32.90
CA PHE A 23 2.60 3.03 -31.45
C PHE A 23 3.36 1.84 -30.86
N GLY A 24 4.16 1.13 -31.65
CA GLY A 24 5.08 0.07 -31.19
C GLY A 24 4.41 -1.16 -30.59
N LYS A 25 3.09 -1.31 -30.69
CA LYS A 25 2.32 -2.44 -30.17
C LYS A 25 1.21 -2.84 -31.12
N GLU A 26 0.96 -4.15 -31.19
CA GLU A 26 -0.13 -4.74 -31.95
C GLU A 26 -1.48 -4.15 -31.51
N HIS A 27 -2.29 -3.75 -32.48
CA HIS A 27 -3.62 -3.20 -32.19
C HIS A 27 -4.58 -4.35 -31.85
N ARG A 28 -4.90 -4.45 -30.57
CA ARG A 28 -5.90 -5.41 -30.09
C ARG A 28 -7.27 -4.72 -29.97
N SER A 29 -8.33 -5.41 -30.40
CA SER A 29 -9.69 -4.95 -30.24
C SER A 29 -10.09 -4.85 -28.76
N TRP A 30 -11.08 -4.04 -28.42
CA TRP A 30 -11.62 -4.00 -27.06
C TRP A 30 -12.20 -5.35 -26.61
N LYS A 31 -12.77 -6.13 -27.53
CA LYS A 31 -13.28 -7.48 -27.23
C LYS A 31 -12.17 -8.42 -26.78
N GLU A 32 -11.04 -8.43 -27.48
CA GLU A 32 -9.86 -9.20 -27.08
C GLU A 32 -9.27 -8.74 -25.75
N ARG A 33 -9.19 -7.40 -25.54
CA ARG A 33 -8.70 -6.84 -24.29
C ARG A 33 -9.58 -7.19 -23.09
N LEU A 34 -10.90 -7.19 -23.27
CA LEU A 34 -11.85 -7.55 -22.22
C LEU A 34 -11.82 -9.06 -21.94
N ALA A 35 -11.64 -9.89 -22.96
CA ALA A 35 -11.51 -11.34 -22.79
C ALA A 35 -10.26 -11.73 -21.98
N ASP A 36 -9.17 -10.96 -22.14
CA ASP A 36 -7.91 -11.20 -21.43
C ASP A 36 -7.80 -10.41 -20.10
N HIS A 37 -8.85 -9.67 -19.74
CA HIS A 37 -8.82 -8.85 -18.52
C HIS A 37 -8.77 -9.73 -17.26
N LYS A 38 -7.69 -9.61 -16.49
CA LYS A 38 -7.45 -10.39 -15.27
C LYS A 38 -8.04 -9.77 -13.99
N GLY A 39 -8.80 -8.72 -14.12
CA GLY A 39 -9.34 -7.97 -12.97
C GLY A 39 -8.59 -6.66 -12.67
N PRO A 40 -8.88 -6.02 -11.53
CA PRO A 40 -8.18 -4.81 -11.10
C PRO A 40 -6.69 -5.11 -10.83
N PRO A 41 -5.84 -4.07 -10.80
CA PRO A 41 -4.44 -4.24 -10.44
C PRO A 41 -4.27 -4.94 -9.09
N GLU A 42 -3.40 -5.94 -9.04
CA GLU A 42 -3.03 -6.61 -7.80
C GLU A 42 -2.08 -5.75 -6.97
N PHE A 43 -1.95 -6.08 -5.68
CA PHE A 43 -1.07 -5.38 -4.76
C PHE A 43 -0.11 -6.36 -4.09
N VAL A 44 1.12 -5.93 -3.87
CA VAL A 44 2.09 -6.59 -2.99
C VAL A 44 1.77 -6.29 -1.53
N ILE A 45 1.45 -5.03 -1.24
CA ILE A 45 0.84 -4.59 0.03
C ILE A 45 -0.49 -3.96 -0.32
N GLU A 46 -1.58 -4.58 0.11
CA GLU A 46 -2.95 -4.20 -0.27
C GLU A 46 -3.20 -2.71 -0.05
N GLY A 47 -3.64 -2.04 -1.11
CA GLY A 47 -3.92 -0.60 -1.13
C GLY A 47 -2.67 0.30 -1.16
N TYR A 48 -1.49 -0.15 -0.75
CA TYR A 48 -0.27 0.66 -0.61
C TYR A 48 0.71 0.48 -1.76
N VAL A 49 1.02 -0.76 -2.12
CA VAL A 49 2.07 -1.10 -3.09
C VAL A 49 1.48 -1.92 -4.23
N PRO A 50 1.04 -1.28 -5.31
CA PRO A 50 0.49 -1.99 -6.47
C PRO A 50 1.59 -2.77 -7.19
N ARG A 51 1.28 -3.99 -7.65
CA ARG A 51 2.15 -4.88 -8.41
C ARG A 51 2.47 -4.27 -9.79
N GLY A 52 3.67 -4.49 -10.27
CA GLY A 52 4.11 -4.00 -11.59
C GLY A 52 4.21 -2.48 -11.70
N ILE A 53 4.30 -1.75 -10.57
CA ILE A 53 4.23 -0.30 -10.52
C ILE A 53 5.29 0.28 -9.59
N LEU A 54 5.74 1.49 -9.92
CA LEU A 54 6.66 2.25 -9.10
C LEU A 54 5.89 2.96 -7.97
N THR A 55 6.25 2.62 -6.73
CA THR A 55 5.83 3.28 -5.49
C THR A 55 6.98 4.11 -4.93
N THR A 56 6.67 5.23 -4.29
CA THR A 56 7.67 6.03 -3.55
C THR A 56 7.27 6.16 -2.09
N LEU A 57 8.23 6.01 -1.19
CA LEU A 57 8.09 6.31 0.24
C LEU A 57 9.02 7.46 0.61
N TYR A 58 8.45 8.58 1.01
CA TYR A 58 9.19 9.73 1.51
C TYR A 58 9.09 9.86 3.02
N GLY A 59 10.09 10.47 3.63
CA GLY A 59 10.10 10.80 5.05
C GLY A 59 11.41 11.43 5.46
N ARG A 60 11.40 12.29 6.49
CA ARG A 60 12.60 12.96 7.00
C ARG A 60 13.61 11.96 7.55
N ASP A 61 14.86 12.43 7.65
CA ASP A 61 15.93 11.66 8.26
C ASP A 61 15.62 11.29 9.70
N GLY A 62 16.06 10.12 10.11
CA GLY A 62 15.88 9.63 11.48
C GLY A 62 14.46 9.19 11.84
N LEU A 63 13.47 9.25 10.93
CA LEU A 63 12.11 8.77 11.20
C LEU A 63 11.97 7.24 11.15
N GLY A 64 13.01 6.50 10.74
CA GLY A 64 12.97 5.04 10.71
C GLY A 64 12.42 4.44 9.42
N LYS A 65 12.48 5.15 8.27
CA LYS A 65 12.05 4.62 6.96
C LYS A 65 12.66 3.26 6.66
N SER A 66 13.98 3.16 6.72
CA SER A 66 14.72 1.92 6.40
C SER A 66 14.39 0.79 7.37
N THR A 67 14.20 1.06 8.67
CA THR A 67 13.75 0.03 9.62
C THR A 67 12.34 -0.44 9.33
N LEU A 68 11.43 0.47 9.02
CA LEU A 68 10.05 0.14 8.63
C LEU A 68 10.03 -0.70 7.35
N THR A 69 10.80 -0.32 6.32
CA THR A 69 10.78 -1.05 5.05
C THR A 69 11.44 -2.42 5.13
N VAL A 70 12.48 -2.59 5.94
CA VAL A 70 13.06 -3.93 6.22
C VAL A 70 12.06 -4.78 7.01
N LEU A 71 11.38 -4.22 8.02
CA LEU A 71 10.31 -4.91 8.73
C LEU A 71 9.22 -5.40 7.77
N LEU A 72 8.71 -4.51 6.91
CA LEU A 72 7.69 -4.87 5.91
C LEU A 72 8.19 -5.95 4.95
N ALA A 73 9.44 -5.87 4.50
CA ALA A 73 10.05 -6.87 3.61
C ALA A 73 10.11 -8.26 4.25
N ILE A 74 10.51 -8.35 5.52
CA ILE A 74 10.56 -9.62 6.26
C ILE A 74 9.14 -10.16 6.48
N GLN A 75 8.18 -9.32 6.88
CA GLN A 75 6.78 -9.72 7.05
C GLN A 75 6.18 -10.26 5.75
N LEU A 76 6.47 -9.61 4.62
CA LEU A 76 6.06 -10.08 3.29
C LEU A 76 6.69 -11.42 2.94
N ALA A 77 7.99 -11.59 3.23
CA ALA A 77 8.73 -12.82 2.93
C ALA A 77 8.18 -14.04 3.67
N VAL A 78 7.68 -13.86 4.88
CA VAL A 78 7.05 -14.94 5.69
C VAL A 78 5.53 -15.02 5.51
N GLY A 79 4.92 -14.16 4.69
CA GLY A 79 3.48 -14.14 4.50
C GLY A 79 2.67 -13.59 5.66
N ARG A 80 3.31 -12.86 6.59
CA ARG A 80 2.63 -12.18 7.71
C ARG A 80 2.06 -10.84 7.29
N SER A 81 1.20 -10.26 8.12
CA SER A 81 0.61 -8.95 7.87
C SER A 81 1.69 -7.87 7.76
N ALA A 82 1.68 -7.17 6.63
CA ALA A 82 2.48 -5.98 6.39
C ALA A 82 1.55 -4.77 6.36
N LEU A 83 1.74 -3.83 7.27
CA LEU A 83 0.81 -2.75 7.56
C LEU A 83 -0.52 -3.31 8.08
N LEU A 84 -1.62 -3.14 7.33
CA LEU A 84 -2.97 -3.53 7.76
C LEU A 84 -3.44 -4.86 7.14
N ALA A 85 -2.68 -5.46 6.24
CA ALA A 85 -3.11 -6.65 5.52
C ALA A 85 -1.98 -7.68 5.37
N ALA A 86 -2.32 -8.95 5.49
CA ALA A 86 -1.43 -10.04 5.13
C ALA A 86 -1.44 -10.26 3.60
N PRO A 87 -0.31 -10.57 2.98
CA PRO A 87 -0.29 -10.98 1.59
C PRO A 87 -0.99 -12.33 1.42
N LYS A 88 -1.47 -12.63 0.20
CA LYS A 88 -2.14 -13.91 -0.11
C LYS A 88 -1.19 -15.11 0.02
N ALA A 89 0.11 -14.88 -0.11
CA ALA A 89 1.18 -15.86 0.01
C ALA A 89 2.49 -15.13 0.36
N PRO A 90 3.54 -15.83 0.85
CA PRO A 90 4.87 -15.28 0.99
C PRO A 90 5.33 -14.60 -0.30
N GLN A 91 5.97 -13.42 -0.18
CA GLN A 91 6.39 -12.58 -1.30
C GLN A 91 7.91 -12.53 -1.39
N ARG A 92 8.44 -12.60 -2.61
CA ARG A 92 9.88 -12.48 -2.85
C ARG A 92 10.31 -11.02 -2.92
N VAL A 93 11.15 -10.62 -2.00
CA VAL A 93 11.59 -9.22 -1.84
C VAL A 93 13.09 -9.11 -2.01
N LEU A 94 13.52 -8.20 -2.88
CA LEU A 94 14.91 -7.77 -3.03
C LEU A 94 15.07 -6.38 -2.43
N TYR A 95 15.96 -6.23 -1.45
CA TYR A 95 16.26 -4.96 -0.80
C TYR A 95 17.69 -4.52 -1.13
N ILE A 96 17.86 -3.35 -1.72
CA ILE A 96 19.14 -2.78 -2.13
C ILE A 96 19.38 -1.49 -1.35
N SER A 97 20.47 -1.46 -0.55
CA SER A 97 20.94 -0.27 0.16
C SER A 97 22.47 -0.20 0.14
N PRO A 98 23.07 0.84 -0.45
CA PRO A 98 24.53 1.03 -0.45
C PRO A 98 25.06 1.88 0.70
N GLU A 99 24.18 2.57 1.46
CA GLU A 99 24.60 3.52 2.50
C GLU A 99 25.09 2.84 3.77
N ASP A 100 24.38 1.80 4.19
CA ASP A 100 24.68 1.14 5.47
C ASP A 100 25.76 0.06 5.31
N PRO A 101 26.77 0.02 6.19
CA PRO A 101 27.71 -1.09 6.22
C PRO A 101 27.00 -2.39 6.64
N GLU A 102 27.44 -3.51 6.08
CA GLU A 102 26.85 -4.84 6.30
C GLU A 102 26.54 -5.13 7.78
N ARG A 103 27.46 -4.75 8.70
CA ARG A 103 27.26 -4.92 10.14
C ARG A 103 25.99 -4.22 10.66
N ALA A 104 25.69 -3.02 10.18
CA ALA A 104 24.51 -2.26 10.61
C ALA A 104 23.22 -2.88 10.03
N VAL A 105 23.32 -3.41 8.81
CA VAL A 105 22.24 -4.13 8.15
C VAL A 105 21.88 -5.41 8.92
N ILE A 106 22.88 -6.22 9.25
CA ILE A 106 22.71 -7.47 10.02
C ILE A 106 22.15 -7.19 11.42
N ASP A 107 22.63 -6.14 12.11
CA ASP A 107 22.12 -5.78 13.43
C ASP A 107 20.65 -5.35 13.37
N ARG A 108 20.26 -4.60 12.35
CA ARG A 108 18.86 -4.22 12.09
C ARG A 108 18.00 -5.45 11.81
N PHE A 109 18.44 -6.31 10.92
CA PHE A 109 17.77 -7.55 10.57
C PHE A 109 17.56 -8.43 11.81
N LYS A 110 18.61 -8.67 12.60
CA LYS A 110 18.55 -9.46 13.83
C LYS A 110 17.49 -8.93 14.79
N ARG A 111 17.48 -7.63 15.06
CA ARG A 111 16.48 -7.02 15.96
C ARG A 111 15.05 -7.20 15.46
N ILE A 112 14.84 -7.12 14.15
CA ILE A 112 13.50 -7.32 13.57
C ILE A 112 13.07 -8.78 13.67
N VAL A 113 13.96 -9.73 13.38
CA VAL A 113 13.69 -11.18 13.48
C VAL A 113 13.35 -11.57 14.92
N GLU A 114 14.14 -11.09 15.89
CA GLU A 114 13.89 -11.32 17.32
C GLU A 114 12.57 -10.68 17.78
N MET A 115 12.26 -9.45 17.34
CA MET A 115 11.02 -8.78 17.66
C MET A 115 9.78 -9.50 17.08
N LEU A 116 9.91 -10.08 15.89
CA LEU A 116 8.82 -10.81 15.24
C LEU A 116 8.63 -12.22 15.79
N ASP A 117 9.53 -12.68 16.66
CA ASP A 117 9.54 -14.05 17.22
C ASP A 117 9.36 -15.08 16.10
N LEU A 118 10.26 -15.03 15.10
CA LEU A 118 10.19 -15.92 13.96
C LEU A 118 10.54 -17.35 14.36
N THR A 119 9.70 -18.29 13.94
CA THR A 119 9.97 -19.73 14.08
C THR A 119 11.05 -20.18 13.10
N GLU A 120 11.59 -21.39 13.24
CA GLU A 120 12.52 -21.96 12.26
C GLU A 120 11.90 -22.04 10.86
N GLU A 121 10.62 -22.39 10.75
CA GLU A 121 9.87 -22.43 9.49
C GLU A 121 9.73 -21.03 8.86
N ASP A 122 9.47 -19.99 9.67
CA ASP A 122 9.47 -18.61 9.21
C ASP A 122 10.85 -18.20 8.69
N PHE A 123 11.92 -18.64 9.37
CA PHE A 123 13.29 -18.33 8.97
C PHE A 123 13.65 -18.98 7.63
N GLU A 124 13.21 -20.21 7.38
CA GLU A 124 13.34 -20.85 6.07
C GLU A 124 12.61 -20.04 4.97
N LEU A 125 11.46 -19.47 5.28
CA LEU A 125 10.74 -18.59 4.33
C LEU A 125 11.51 -17.28 4.09
N VAL A 126 12.13 -16.70 5.13
CA VAL A 126 13.00 -15.52 4.96
C VAL A 126 14.16 -15.83 4.03
N GLU A 127 14.87 -16.93 4.25
CA GLU A 127 15.99 -17.35 3.39
C GLU A 127 15.58 -17.57 1.91
N GLN A 128 14.36 -18.03 1.68
CA GLN A 128 13.84 -18.27 0.34
C GLN A 128 13.34 -17.00 -0.35
N ASN A 129 12.80 -16.04 0.41
CA ASN A 129 11.99 -14.96 -0.12
C ASN A 129 12.54 -13.55 0.15
N PHE A 130 13.55 -13.40 1.03
CA PHE A 130 14.16 -12.10 1.30
C PHE A 130 15.63 -12.11 0.91
N ASP A 131 15.98 -11.30 -0.09
CA ASP A 131 17.34 -11.11 -0.58
C ASP A 131 17.78 -9.68 -0.29
N MET A 132 18.87 -9.54 0.47
CA MET A 132 19.47 -8.25 0.82
C MET A 132 20.99 -8.36 0.69
N PRO A 133 21.50 -8.29 -0.56
CA PRO A 133 22.93 -8.42 -0.81
C PRO A 133 23.71 -7.25 -0.18
N ASP A 134 24.96 -7.51 0.23
CA ASP A 134 25.90 -6.44 0.62
C ASP A 134 26.22 -5.57 -0.59
N MET A 135 25.68 -4.36 -0.57
CA MET A 135 25.90 -3.34 -1.60
C MET A 135 26.67 -2.13 -1.06
N THR A 136 27.32 -2.26 0.09
CA THR A 136 28.03 -1.18 0.77
C THR A 136 28.99 -0.46 -0.20
N GLY A 137 28.76 0.84 -0.42
CA GLY A 137 29.56 1.68 -1.32
C GLY A 137 29.43 1.38 -2.82
N ALA A 138 28.47 0.53 -3.22
CA ALA A 138 28.23 0.25 -4.64
C ALA A 138 27.55 1.42 -5.34
N ASP A 139 27.89 1.66 -6.62
CA ASP A 139 27.17 2.59 -7.49
C ASP A 139 25.90 1.94 -8.01
N ILE A 140 24.75 2.30 -7.42
CA ILE A 140 23.42 1.84 -7.81
C ILE A 140 22.66 2.83 -8.70
N THR A 141 23.36 3.78 -9.30
CA THR A 141 22.76 4.76 -10.20
C THR A 141 22.14 4.06 -11.42
N ILE A 142 20.87 4.38 -11.69
CA ILE A 142 20.09 3.74 -12.78
C ILE A 142 20.43 4.31 -14.16
N MET A 143 20.57 5.64 -14.28
CA MET A 143 20.72 6.31 -15.57
C MET A 143 21.86 7.32 -15.56
N LYS A 144 22.45 7.53 -16.72
CA LYS A 144 23.31 8.68 -17.03
C LYS A 144 22.67 9.50 -18.12
N PHE A 145 23.00 10.79 -18.13
CA PHE A 145 22.56 11.74 -19.14
C PHE A 145 23.80 12.36 -19.79
N ASP A 146 23.81 12.45 -21.12
CA ASP A 146 24.86 13.17 -21.86
C ASP A 146 24.61 14.68 -21.85
N ARG A 147 25.45 15.42 -22.60
CA ARG A 147 25.37 16.88 -22.67
C ARG A 147 24.12 17.37 -23.40
N GLU A 148 23.61 16.56 -24.29
CA GLU A 148 22.38 16.77 -25.07
C GLU A 148 21.13 16.40 -24.27
N GLY A 149 21.26 15.76 -23.09
CA GLY A 149 20.19 15.30 -22.23
C GLY A 149 19.64 13.93 -22.61
N GLU A 150 20.30 13.21 -23.50
CA GLU A 150 19.92 11.84 -23.85
C GLU A 150 20.24 10.88 -22.70
N ALA A 151 19.23 10.08 -22.37
CA ALA A 151 19.27 9.16 -21.25
C ALA A 151 19.74 7.76 -21.68
N SER A 152 20.66 7.17 -20.94
CA SER A 152 21.06 5.76 -21.14
C SER A 152 21.17 5.03 -19.80
N PRO A 153 20.82 3.72 -19.75
CA PRO A 153 20.98 2.90 -18.55
C PRO A 153 22.43 2.80 -18.13
N ARG A 154 22.66 2.70 -16.82
CA ARG A 154 23.97 2.35 -16.26
C ARG A 154 24.04 0.85 -15.95
N LYS A 155 25.24 0.37 -15.64
CA LYS A 155 25.51 -1.05 -15.36
C LYS A 155 24.55 -1.64 -14.32
N PHE A 156 24.24 -0.90 -13.26
CA PHE A 156 23.31 -1.38 -12.24
C PHE A 156 21.89 -1.56 -12.79
N ALA A 157 21.41 -0.68 -13.67
CA ALA A 157 20.11 -0.85 -14.31
C ALA A 157 20.03 -2.13 -15.14
N GLU A 158 21.10 -2.47 -15.88
CA GLU A 158 21.20 -3.72 -16.64
C GLU A 158 21.23 -4.95 -15.72
N GLN A 159 21.95 -4.89 -14.60
CA GLN A 159 22.00 -5.94 -13.59
C GLN A 159 20.63 -6.12 -12.92
N LEU A 160 19.95 -5.03 -12.57
CA LEU A 160 18.60 -5.06 -12.01
C LEU A 160 17.61 -5.66 -12.99
N GLN A 161 17.66 -5.27 -14.27
CA GLN A 161 16.83 -5.85 -15.32
C GLN A 161 17.04 -7.37 -15.42
N ALA A 162 18.28 -7.82 -15.51
CA ALA A 162 18.60 -9.25 -15.57
C ALA A 162 18.09 -10.00 -14.32
N ARG A 163 18.19 -9.40 -13.15
CA ARG A 163 17.69 -9.99 -11.89
C ARG A 163 16.17 -10.08 -11.88
N LEU A 164 15.47 -9.05 -12.38
CA LEU A 164 14.01 -9.04 -12.53
C LEU A 164 13.53 -10.13 -13.52
N GLU A 165 14.20 -10.28 -14.63
CA GLU A 165 13.84 -11.27 -15.69
C GLU A 165 13.99 -12.73 -15.21
N THR A 166 14.88 -13.00 -14.27
CA THR A 166 15.17 -14.36 -13.80
C THR A 166 14.61 -14.67 -12.40
N GLY A 167 14.15 -13.65 -11.65
CA GLY A 167 14.01 -13.77 -10.21
C GLY A 167 12.61 -13.99 -9.65
N ASN A 168 11.55 -13.89 -10.44
CA ASN A 168 10.16 -13.95 -9.94
C ASN A 168 9.97 -13.09 -8.68
N LEU A 169 10.51 -11.87 -8.70
CA LEU A 169 10.43 -10.95 -7.58
C LEU A 169 9.03 -10.31 -7.52
N ASP A 170 8.49 -10.17 -6.33
CA ASP A 170 7.25 -9.45 -6.10
C ASP A 170 7.51 -7.97 -5.80
N LEU A 171 8.60 -7.67 -5.08
CA LEU A 171 8.98 -6.32 -4.68
C LEU A 171 10.49 -6.12 -4.77
N VAL A 172 10.91 -4.98 -5.32
CA VAL A 172 12.27 -4.45 -5.19
C VAL A 172 12.23 -3.16 -4.41
N ILE A 173 13.05 -3.02 -3.38
CA ILE A 173 13.21 -1.80 -2.58
C ILE A 173 14.58 -1.22 -2.87
N LEU A 174 14.63 0.05 -3.25
CA LEU A 174 15.85 0.82 -3.51
C LEU A 174 15.93 1.97 -2.48
N ASP A 175 16.90 1.92 -1.58
CA ASP A 175 17.08 2.80 -0.42
C ASP A 175 18.52 3.31 -0.33
N PRO A 176 18.79 4.60 -0.55
CA PRO A 176 17.85 5.67 -0.87
C PRO A 176 17.82 6.07 -2.35
N ILE A 177 16.91 6.97 -2.68
CA ILE A 177 16.71 7.54 -4.02
C ILE A 177 17.93 8.38 -4.48
N SER A 178 18.65 8.99 -3.54
CA SER A 178 19.89 9.77 -3.79
C SER A 178 21.00 8.96 -4.44
N ASP A 179 21.07 7.66 -4.14
CA ASP A 179 22.07 6.76 -4.74
C ASP A 179 21.60 6.15 -6.05
N VAL A 180 20.28 6.09 -6.24
CA VAL A 180 19.64 5.63 -7.48
C VAL A 180 19.73 6.69 -8.59
N TYR A 181 19.79 7.97 -8.19
CA TYR A 181 19.78 9.11 -9.11
C TYR A 181 20.87 10.14 -8.73
N SER A 182 21.87 10.30 -9.58
CA SER A 182 23.07 11.14 -9.34
C SER A 182 23.10 12.48 -10.11
N ASP A 183 22.03 12.83 -10.86
CA ASP A 183 21.93 14.09 -11.61
C ASP A 183 21.11 15.15 -10.85
N ASN A 184 20.78 16.26 -11.45
CA ASN A 184 20.02 17.34 -10.85
C ASN A 184 18.57 16.90 -10.52
N GLU A 185 18.27 16.74 -9.25
CA GLU A 185 16.94 16.33 -8.74
C GLU A 185 15.81 17.29 -9.11
N ASN A 186 16.13 18.53 -9.48
CA ASN A 186 15.16 19.55 -9.90
C ASN A 186 14.88 19.53 -11.41
N ASP A 187 15.65 18.77 -12.19
CA ASP A 187 15.41 18.64 -13.64
C ASP A 187 14.24 17.68 -13.88
N PHE A 188 13.10 18.27 -14.26
CA PHE A 188 11.87 17.50 -14.52
C PHE A 188 12.07 16.44 -15.60
N THR A 189 12.78 16.76 -16.68
CA THR A 189 12.92 15.87 -17.84
C THR A 189 13.76 14.64 -17.50
N LYS A 190 14.89 14.86 -16.84
CA LYS A 190 15.80 13.79 -16.43
C LYS A 190 15.19 12.88 -15.37
N VAL A 191 14.59 13.46 -14.33
CA VAL A 191 13.86 12.70 -13.30
C VAL A 191 12.71 11.90 -13.93
N ALA A 192 11.94 12.50 -14.83
CA ALA A 192 10.85 11.82 -15.51
C ALA A 192 11.33 10.66 -16.40
N ALA A 193 12.52 10.78 -17.02
CA ALA A 193 13.13 9.71 -17.81
C ALA A 193 13.50 8.51 -16.92
N MET A 194 14.17 8.74 -15.80
CA MET A 194 14.52 7.69 -14.83
C MET A 194 13.30 7.01 -14.25
N MET A 195 12.32 7.78 -13.77
CA MET A 195 11.06 7.23 -13.22
C MET A 195 10.29 6.42 -14.26
N ARG A 196 10.31 6.82 -15.53
CA ARG A 196 9.70 6.07 -16.64
C ARG A 196 10.42 4.75 -16.85
N HIS A 197 11.74 4.75 -16.85
CA HIS A 197 12.55 3.54 -17.01
C HIS A 197 12.24 2.52 -15.90
N LEU A 198 12.22 2.94 -14.63
CA LEU A 198 11.86 2.06 -13.51
C LEU A 198 10.42 1.54 -13.61
N ASN A 199 9.46 2.39 -14.02
CA ASN A 199 8.09 1.93 -14.28
C ASN A 199 8.01 0.89 -15.41
N GLN A 200 8.83 1.04 -16.45
CA GLN A 200 8.90 0.06 -17.54
C GLN A 200 9.45 -1.28 -17.06
N LEU A 201 10.51 -1.27 -16.24
CA LEU A 201 11.05 -2.48 -15.61
C LEU A 201 10.00 -3.16 -14.72
N ALA A 202 9.32 -2.39 -13.87
CA ALA A 202 8.26 -2.87 -12.99
C ALA A 202 7.13 -3.56 -13.79
N MET A 203 6.62 -2.88 -14.81
CA MET A 203 5.51 -3.37 -15.65
C MET A 203 5.90 -4.60 -16.48
N ALA A 204 7.13 -4.63 -17.02
CA ALA A 204 7.59 -5.73 -17.88
C ALA A 204 7.74 -7.05 -17.10
N ASN A 205 8.05 -6.96 -15.80
CA ASN A 205 8.33 -8.11 -14.94
C ASN A 205 7.22 -8.38 -13.91
N ASP A 206 6.12 -7.63 -13.96
CA ASP A 206 5.03 -7.69 -12.97
C ASP A 206 5.51 -7.59 -11.52
N THR A 207 6.58 -6.82 -11.29
CA THR A 207 7.26 -6.63 -10.00
C THR A 207 7.03 -5.20 -9.52
N ALA A 208 6.63 -5.01 -8.27
CA ALA A 208 6.59 -3.67 -7.68
C ALA A 208 8.01 -3.15 -7.44
N ILE A 209 8.26 -1.86 -7.70
CA ILE A 209 9.52 -1.20 -7.31
C ILE A 209 9.18 -0.09 -6.32
N MET A 210 9.82 -0.08 -5.15
CA MET A 210 9.68 0.97 -4.14
C MET A 210 10.98 1.77 -4.03
N LEU A 211 10.86 3.09 -4.18
CA LEU A 211 11.97 4.03 -3.95
C LEU A 211 11.78 4.72 -2.60
N ILE A 212 12.84 4.71 -1.79
CA ILE A 212 12.86 5.39 -0.49
C ILE A 212 13.58 6.73 -0.66
N GLY A 213 12.93 7.83 -0.26
CA GLY A 213 13.48 9.16 -0.45
C GLY A 213 13.25 10.12 0.72
N HIS A 214 13.87 11.30 0.60
CA HIS A 214 13.71 12.38 1.55
C HIS A 214 12.82 13.48 0.94
N PRO A 215 11.92 14.10 1.72
CA PRO A 215 11.16 15.26 1.24
C PRO A 215 12.12 16.46 1.03
N ALA A 216 11.70 17.47 0.28
CA ALA A 216 12.43 18.71 0.20
C ALA A 216 12.62 19.32 1.60
N LYS A 217 13.63 20.19 1.74
CA LYS A 217 13.91 20.90 3.01
C LYS A 217 12.78 21.82 3.45
N ASP A 218 11.90 22.22 2.54
CA ASP A 218 10.70 23.01 2.87
C ASP A 218 9.68 22.13 3.61
N GLU A 219 9.27 22.57 4.80
CA GLU A 219 8.33 21.84 5.66
C GLU A 219 6.96 21.61 5.03
N ALA A 220 6.56 22.44 4.09
CA ALA A 220 5.31 22.32 3.33
C ALA A 220 5.40 21.29 2.19
N SER A 221 6.61 20.87 1.80
CA SER A 221 6.80 19.94 0.70
C SER A 221 6.74 18.49 1.17
N THR A 222 5.91 17.69 0.51
CA THR A 222 5.76 16.24 0.75
C THR A 222 6.68 15.37 -0.13
N TYR A 223 7.53 15.98 -0.96
CA TYR A 223 8.53 15.30 -1.80
C TYR A 223 9.74 16.22 -2.04
N GLY A 224 10.90 15.65 -2.30
CA GLY A 224 12.11 16.38 -2.67
C GLY A 224 12.20 16.68 -4.17
N GLY A 225 12.90 17.77 -4.53
CA GLY A 225 13.27 18.06 -5.91
C GLY A 225 12.11 18.33 -6.86
N SER A 226 12.23 17.83 -8.07
CA SER A 226 11.29 18.04 -9.17
C SER A 226 9.88 17.47 -8.93
N ARG A 227 8.85 18.14 -9.45
CA ARG A 227 7.47 17.60 -9.52
C ARG A 227 7.40 16.24 -10.23
N ALA A 228 8.41 15.85 -11.01
CA ALA A 228 8.45 14.56 -11.68
C ALA A 228 8.43 13.40 -10.69
N TRP A 229 9.08 13.52 -9.54
CA TRP A 229 9.05 12.52 -8.47
C TRP A 229 7.62 12.19 -8.03
N SER A 230 6.81 13.22 -7.84
CA SER A 230 5.41 13.07 -7.45
C SER A 230 4.50 12.65 -8.60
N SER A 231 4.65 13.25 -9.79
CA SER A 231 3.73 13.03 -10.90
C SER A 231 3.88 11.65 -11.56
N LYS A 232 5.10 11.11 -11.60
CA LYS A 232 5.41 9.83 -12.26
C LYS A 232 5.20 8.61 -11.34
N SER A 233 5.21 8.77 -10.04
CA SER A 233 4.78 7.73 -9.09
C SER A 233 3.27 7.51 -9.17
N ARG A 234 2.82 6.27 -9.08
CA ARG A 234 1.40 5.89 -9.09
C ARG A 234 0.85 5.62 -7.69
N SER A 235 1.71 5.20 -6.77
CA SER A 235 1.46 5.17 -5.33
C SER A 235 2.55 5.99 -4.64
N ARG A 236 2.17 6.86 -3.71
CA ARG A 236 3.10 7.69 -2.96
C ARG A 236 2.74 7.66 -1.49
N LEU A 237 3.69 7.21 -0.70
CA LEU A 237 3.61 7.12 0.75
C LEU A 237 4.48 8.20 1.38
N LEU A 238 4.05 8.71 2.51
CA LEU A 238 4.78 9.69 3.30
C LEU A 238 4.80 9.26 4.76
N LEU A 239 6.00 9.08 5.31
CA LEU A 239 6.22 8.91 6.73
C LEU A 239 6.60 10.27 7.31
N GLN A 240 5.74 10.83 8.17
CA GLN A 240 5.96 12.13 8.78
C GLN A 240 5.52 12.15 10.24
N LYS A 241 6.06 13.12 10.99
CA LYS A 241 5.62 13.43 12.34
C LYS A 241 5.36 14.93 12.40
N ALA A 242 4.11 15.34 12.55
CA ALA A 242 3.78 16.73 12.81
C ALA A 242 4.14 17.09 14.26
N GLY A 243 4.44 18.36 14.52
CA GLY A 243 4.96 18.80 15.82
C GLY A 243 4.09 18.45 17.04
N SER A 244 2.77 18.34 16.86
CA SER A 244 1.80 17.96 17.90
C SER A 244 1.45 16.47 17.92
N ASP A 245 1.90 15.69 16.94
CA ASP A 245 1.54 14.28 16.84
C ASP A 245 2.31 13.46 17.87
N ARG A 246 1.61 12.55 18.55
CA ARG A 246 2.21 11.59 19.46
C ARG A 246 3.14 10.63 18.75
N PHE A 247 2.73 10.19 17.55
CA PHE A 247 3.42 9.19 16.74
C PHE A 247 3.72 9.71 15.32
N PRO A 248 4.79 9.23 14.66
CA PRO A 248 4.90 9.33 13.22
C PRO A 248 3.71 8.67 12.53
N LYS A 249 3.31 9.22 11.38
CA LYS A 249 2.22 8.69 10.56
C LYS A 249 2.73 8.27 9.20
N LEU A 250 2.33 7.09 8.77
CA LEU A 250 2.44 6.67 7.38
C LEU A 250 1.13 7.00 6.67
N SER A 251 1.17 7.93 5.73
CA SER A 251 0.01 8.38 4.95
C SER A 251 0.18 8.10 3.46
N GLN A 252 -0.93 7.80 2.78
CA GLN A 252 -0.95 7.67 1.34
C GLN A 252 -1.30 9.01 0.67
N GLN A 253 -0.29 9.68 0.13
CA GLN A 253 -0.43 10.98 -0.54
C GLN A 253 -0.98 10.88 -1.96
N LYS A 254 -0.91 9.69 -2.57
CA LYS A 254 -1.43 9.42 -3.91
C LYS A 254 -1.73 7.93 -4.06
N SER A 255 -2.91 7.63 -4.60
CA SER A 255 -3.29 6.31 -5.11
C SER A 255 -3.88 6.47 -6.49
N SER A 256 -3.40 5.69 -7.48
CA SER A 256 -3.94 5.68 -8.84
C SER A 256 -4.82 4.46 -9.13
N TYR A 257 -4.91 3.51 -8.20
CA TYR A 257 -5.53 2.18 -8.42
C TYR A 257 -6.56 1.79 -7.37
N GLY A 258 -6.97 2.71 -6.53
CA GLY A 258 -7.96 2.47 -5.50
C GLY A 258 -8.28 3.74 -4.71
N PRO A 259 -9.24 3.67 -3.79
CA PRO A 259 -9.51 4.76 -2.85
C PRO A 259 -8.28 5.00 -1.96
N SER A 260 -8.15 6.21 -1.44
CA SER A 260 -7.17 6.50 -0.38
C SER A 260 -7.48 5.64 0.84
N ILE A 261 -6.43 5.07 1.38
CA ILE A 261 -6.48 4.29 2.62
C ILE A 261 -6.21 5.17 3.83
N PRO A 262 -6.68 4.78 5.03
CA PRO A 262 -6.44 5.53 6.26
C PRO A 262 -4.95 5.70 6.56
N ASP A 263 -4.60 6.79 7.24
CA ASP A 263 -3.28 6.97 7.80
C ASP A 263 -3.00 5.92 8.88
N ILE A 264 -1.75 5.46 8.96
CA ILE A 264 -1.30 4.51 9.97
C ILE A 264 -0.38 5.25 10.94
N ASP A 265 -0.74 5.27 12.22
CA ASP A 265 0.16 5.68 13.27
C ASP A 265 1.28 4.66 13.43
N CYS A 266 2.53 5.12 13.55
CA CYS A 266 3.70 4.28 13.73
C CYS A 266 4.35 4.58 15.09
N LEU A 267 4.79 3.55 15.78
CA LEU A 267 5.46 3.67 17.08
C LEU A 267 6.92 3.24 16.94
N TRP A 268 7.80 4.02 17.54
CA TRP A 268 9.18 3.60 17.73
C TRP A 268 9.25 2.67 18.94
N ASP A 269 9.49 1.39 18.68
CA ASP A 269 9.75 0.41 19.71
C ASP A 269 11.16 0.65 20.29
N LYS A 270 11.22 1.05 21.55
CA LYS A 270 12.50 1.44 22.20
C LYS A 270 13.37 0.24 22.54
N ASP A 271 12.75 -0.90 22.80
CA ASP A 271 13.46 -2.12 23.19
C ASP A 271 14.18 -2.72 21.99
N TRP A 272 13.54 -2.68 20.83
CA TRP A 272 14.08 -3.24 19.59
C TRP A 272 14.69 -2.20 18.65
N GLY A 273 14.44 -0.90 18.87
CA GLY A 273 14.92 0.17 17.98
C GLY A 273 14.33 0.07 16.58
N VAL A 274 13.06 -0.32 16.46
CA VAL A 274 12.33 -0.53 15.20
C VAL A 274 11.10 0.35 15.16
N LEU A 275 10.83 0.96 14.01
CA LEU A 275 9.57 1.66 13.75
C LEU A 275 8.55 0.65 13.22
N LYS A 276 7.43 0.51 13.91
CA LYS A 276 6.35 -0.41 13.54
C LYS A 276 4.99 0.29 13.56
N PRO A 277 4.01 -0.15 12.75
CA PRO A 277 2.64 0.35 12.83
C PRO A 277 2.05 0.13 14.24
N VAL A 278 1.31 1.12 14.74
CA VAL A 278 0.68 1.03 16.08
C VAL A 278 -0.33 -0.11 16.11
N ASP A 279 -1.06 -0.32 15.02
CA ASP A 279 -2.07 -1.39 14.94
C ASP A 279 -1.45 -2.79 14.97
N SER A 280 -0.19 -2.96 14.52
CA SER A 280 0.52 -4.24 14.68
C SER A 280 0.90 -4.53 16.13
N LEU A 281 1.19 -3.50 16.90
CA LEU A 281 1.42 -3.59 18.36
C LEU A 281 0.14 -3.93 19.11
N LEU A 282 -0.96 -3.31 18.70
CA LEU A 282 -2.28 -3.61 19.27
C LEU A 282 -2.68 -5.04 18.92
N ALA A 283 -2.35 -5.53 17.73
CA ALA A 283 -2.56 -6.93 17.36
C ALA A 283 -1.70 -7.90 18.18
N GLU A 284 -0.44 -7.57 18.51
CA GLU A 284 0.42 -8.37 19.39
C GLU A 284 -0.08 -8.37 20.84
N VAL A 285 -0.42 -7.20 21.39
CA VAL A 285 -1.04 -7.09 22.72
C VAL A 285 -2.37 -7.83 22.76
N ALA A 286 -3.08 -7.84 21.66
CA ALA A 286 -4.34 -8.52 21.50
C ALA A 286 -4.20 -10.04 21.31
N MET A 287 -3.12 -10.53 20.76
CA MET A 287 -2.83 -11.98 20.78
C MET A 287 -2.50 -12.47 22.21
N THR A 288 -1.99 -11.59 23.08
CA THR A 288 -1.75 -11.91 24.50
C THR A 288 -2.97 -11.69 25.38
N LYS A 289 -3.93 -10.85 24.98
CA LYS A 289 -5.23 -10.69 25.64
C LYS A 289 -6.32 -11.48 24.90
N ASN A 290 -7.03 -12.33 25.59
CA ASN A 290 -8.25 -12.95 25.04
C ASN A 290 -9.35 -11.89 24.90
N LEU A 291 -9.42 -11.24 23.73
CA LEU A 291 -10.41 -10.20 23.42
C LEU A 291 -11.73 -10.78 22.88
N GLU A 292 -11.86 -12.10 22.74
CA GLU A 292 -13.11 -12.70 22.26
C GLU A 292 -14.33 -12.24 23.10
N PRO A 293 -14.27 -12.21 24.45
CA PRO A 293 -15.38 -11.67 25.23
C PRO A 293 -15.68 -10.19 24.96
N VAL A 294 -14.62 -9.37 24.76
CA VAL A 294 -14.78 -7.94 24.46
C VAL A 294 -15.41 -7.74 23.07
N MET A 295 -15.06 -8.59 22.11
CA MET A 295 -15.63 -8.58 20.76
C MET A 295 -17.11 -8.96 20.77
N ASP A 296 -17.49 -9.98 21.55
CA ASP A 296 -18.88 -10.39 21.73
C ASP A 296 -19.72 -9.28 22.37
N ASP A 297 -19.23 -8.70 23.48
CA ASP A 297 -19.88 -7.58 24.16
C ASP A 297 -19.99 -6.34 23.24
N LEU A 298 -18.99 -6.08 22.41
CA LEU A 298 -19.02 -5.00 21.43
C LEU A 298 -20.09 -5.23 20.36
N LEU A 299 -20.19 -6.44 19.82
CA LEU A 299 -21.21 -6.80 18.85
C LEU A 299 -22.63 -6.66 19.43
N ASP A 300 -22.84 -7.10 20.66
CA ASP A 300 -24.12 -6.96 21.34
C ASP A 300 -24.45 -5.50 21.68
N GLY A 301 -23.45 -4.74 22.08
CA GLY A 301 -23.57 -3.29 22.27
C GLY A 301 -23.94 -2.54 20.99
N ILE A 302 -23.40 -2.94 19.83
CA ILE A 302 -23.80 -2.38 18.54
C ILE A 302 -25.28 -2.65 18.25
N LYS A 303 -25.74 -3.89 18.47
CA LYS A 303 -27.17 -4.26 18.27
C LYS A 303 -28.08 -3.39 19.15
N GLU A 304 -27.68 -3.14 20.40
CA GLU A 304 -28.43 -2.29 21.29
C GLU A 304 -28.42 -0.82 20.88
N LEU A 305 -27.27 -0.26 20.49
CA LEU A 305 -27.22 1.11 19.95
C LEU A 305 -28.10 1.25 18.70
N ALA A 306 -28.07 0.25 17.82
CA ALA A 306 -28.91 0.22 16.62
C ALA A 306 -30.42 0.18 16.96
N SER A 307 -30.85 -0.60 17.95
CA SER A 307 -32.24 -0.68 18.42
C SER A 307 -32.76 0.66 18.99
N ARG A 308 -31.83 1.47 19.53
CA ARG A 308 -32.12 2.83 20.05
C ARG A 308 -32.01 3.94 18.98
N GLY A 309 -31.72 3.59 17.74
CA GLY A 309 -31.55 4.58 16.65
C GLY A 309 -30.23 5.35 16.68
N VAL A 310 -29.24 4.87 17.45
CA VAL A 310 -27.94 5.55 17.56
C VAL A 310 -27.00 5.07 16.48
N VAL A 311 -26.56 6.00 15.61
CA VAL A 311 -25.55 5.74 14.58
C VAL A 311 -24.18 6.13 15.10
N ALA A 312 -23.29 5.15 15.23
CA ALA A 312 -21.91 5.39 15.64
C ALA A 312 -20.95 5.39 14.46
N LYS A 313 -19.76 5.98 14.62
CA LYS A 313 -18.72 6.11 13.58
C LYS A 313 -17.43 5.45 14.04
N ILE A 314 -16.72 4.85 13.08
CA ILE A 314 -15.37 4.28 13.35
C ILE A 314 -14.28 5.34 13.47
N THR A 315 -14.52 6.56 12.99
CA THR A 315 -13.51 7.62 12.97
C THR A 315 -13.52 8.45 14.24
N THR A 316 -12.36 8.73 14.78
CA THR A 316 -12.15 9.55 15.98
C THR A 316 -12.50 11.04 15.81
N THR A 317 -12.72 11.51 14.59
CA THR A 317 -13.07 12.90 14.28
C THR A 317 -14.43 13.34 14.84
N SER A 318 -15.29 12.40 15.21
CA SER A 318 -16.61 12.67 15.79
C SER A 318 -16.63 12.28 17.26
N ARG A 319 -16.18 13.18 18.15
CA ARG A 319 -15.99 12.91 19.60
C ARG A 319 -17.21 12.27 20.30
N SER A 320 -18.42 12.58 19.89
CA SER A 320 -19.65 12.09 20.51
C SER A 320 -20.28 10.88 19.84
N LEU A 321 -19.79 10.48 18.64
CA LEU A 321 -20.36 9.39 17.86
C LEU A 321 -19.32 8.31 17.54
N TYR A 322 -18.13 8.38 18.14
CA TYR A 322 -17.09 7.37 17.98
C TYR A 322 -17.54 6.07 18.65
N LEU A 323 -17.62 4.97 17.90
CA LEU A 323 -18.25 3.72 18.34
C LEU A 323 -17.75 3.20 19.69
N PRO A 324 -16.42 3.01 19.93
CA PRO A 324 -15.92 2.55 21.22
C PRO A 324 -16.34 3.44 22.38
N LYS A 325 -16.33 4.75 22.18
CA LYS A 325 -16.75 5.71 23.20
C LYS A 325 -18.26 5.66 23.43
N ALA A 326 -19.05 5.59 22.37
CA ALA A 326 -20.51 5.49 22.46
C ALA A 326 -20.95 4.22 23.19
N LEU A 327 -20.26 3.10 22.97
CA LEU A 327 -20.53 1.83 23.66
C LEU A 327 -20.14 1.89 25.15
N HIS A 328 -19.01 2.50 25.46
CA HIS A 328 -18.56 2.70 26.85
C HIS A 328 -19.51 3.61 27.63
N GLU A 329 -19.95 4.73 27.03
CA GLU A 329 -20.87 5.70 27.64
C GLU A 329 -22.32 5.18 27.73
N ALA A 330 -22.75 4.29 26.84
CA ALA A 330 -24.08 3.71 26.85
C ALA A 330 -24.32 2.65 27.95
N ALA A 331 -23.35 2.43 28.81
CA ALA A 331 -23.34 1.49 29.92
C ALA A 331 -23.42 -0.01 29.52
N HIS A 332 -23.37 -0.31 28.23
CA HIS A 332 -23.43 -1.71 27.76
C HIS A 332 -22.05 -2.39 27.72
N CYS A 333 -21.01 -1.59 27.53
CA CYS A 333 -19.61 -2.04 27.51
C CYS A 333 -18.73 -1.24 28.49
N ASN A 334 -19.30 -0.72 29.58
CA ASN A 334 -18.58 0.10 30.55
C ASN A 334 -17.56 -0.70 31.38
N GLN A 335 -17.62 -2.04 31.37
CA GLN A 335 -16.62 -2.94 31.94
C GLN A 335 -15.32 -2.96 31.15
N HIS A 336 -15.32 -2.50 29.89
CA HIS A 336 -14.16 -2.44 29.00
C HIS A 336 -13.69 -0.99 28.83
N SER A 337 -12.40 -0.77 28.75
CA SER A 337 -11.85 0.56 28.42
C SER A 337 -12.17 0.93 26.95
N VAL A 338 -12.17 2.24 26.65
CA VAL A 338 -12.36 2.71 25.27
C VAL A 338 -11.28 2.15 24.34
N GLU A 339 -10.05 1.95 24.85
CA GLU A 339 -8.93 1.37 24.14
C GLU A 339 -9.19 -0.13 23.81
N GLU A 340 -9.70 -0.91 24.75
CA GLU A 340 -10.06 -2.33 24.52
C GLU A 340 -11.19 -2.47 23.50
N LEU A 341 -12.21 -1.63 23.58
CA LEU A 341 -13.29 -1.59 22.60
C LEU A 341 -12.82 -1.15 21.21
N HIS A 342 -11.88 -0.20 21.14
CA HIS A 342 -11.26 0.21 19.89
C HIS A 342 -10.51 -0.95 19.22
N GLU A 343 -9.77 -1.69 20.00
CA GLU A 343 -9.01 -2.84 19.55
C GLU A 343 -9.92 -3.98 19.08
N ALA A 344 -10.95 -4.32 19.86
CA ALA A 344 -11.95 -5.30 19.49
C ALA A 344 -12.67 -4.91 18.18
N MET A 345 -13.02 -3.63 18.01
CA MET A 345 -13.62 -3.11 16.78
C MET A 345 -12.70 -3.34 15.57
N ASN A 346 -11.41 -3.02 15.68
CA ASN A 346 -10.47 -3.20 14.59
C ASN A 346 -10.30 -4.68 14.21
N ARG A 347 -10.29 -5.59 15.19
CA ARG A 347 -10.28 -7.05 14.93
C ARG A 347 -11.52 -7.52 14.18
N LEU A 348 -12.69 -7.07 14.58
CA LEU A 348 -13.94 -7.42 13.91
C LEU A 348 -13.95 -6.92 12.46
N ILE A 349 -13.41 -5.72 12.22
CA ILE A 349 -13.25 -5.17 10.86
C ILE A 349 -12.25 -6.04 10.05
N ALA A 350 -11.10 -6.38 10.64
CA ALA A 350 -10.09 -7.22 9.98
C ALA A 350 -10.61 -8.63 9.67
N ARG A 351 -11.52 -9.17 10.48
CA ARG A 351 -12.21 -10.46 10.25
C ARG A 351 -13.41 -10.37 9.32
N ASN A 352 -13.71 -9.18 8.75
CA ASN A 352 -14.94 -8.89 8.00
C ASN A 352 -16.24 -9.18 8.75
N GLN A 353 -16.21 -9.18 10.09
CA GLN A 353 -17.38 -9.32 10.95
C GLN A 353 -18.04 -7.97 11.25
N LEU A 354 -17.33 -6.88 10.99
CA LEU A 354 -17.82 -5.51 11.06
C LEU A 354 -17.45 -4.77 9.76
N VAL A 355 -18.41 -4.11 9.14
CA VAL A 355 -18.20 -3.40 7.88
C VAL A 355 -18.54 -1.93 8.06
N ALA A 356 -17.62 -1.03 7.62
CA ALA A 356 -17.87 0.39 7.63
C ALA A 356 -18.84 0.80 6.50
N ASN A 357 -19.71 1.78 6.77
CA ASN A 357 -20.62 2.40 5.79
C ASN A 357 -21.79 1.53 5.29
N TRP A 358 -22.17 0.49 6.02
CA TRP A 358 -23.40 -0.25 5.71
C TRP A 358 -24.59 0.37 6.43
N ILE A 359 -25.73 0.44 5.73
CA ILE A 359 -27.02 0.84 6.29
C ILE A 359 -27.76 -0.45 6.70
N PHE A 360 -28.02 -0.59 7.98
CA PHE A 360 -28.79 -1.72 8.51
C PHE A 360 -30.28 -1.44 8.36
N ASP A 361 -31.02 -2.34 7.74
CA ASP A 361 -32.46 -2.35 7.67
C ASP A 361 -32.99 -3.64 8.30
N GLY A 362 -32.95 -3.71 9.62
CA GLY A 362 -33.64 -4.74 10.36
C GLY A 362 -35.12 -4.41 10.43
N VAL A 363 -35.97 -5.42 10.59
CA VAL A 363 -37.44 -5.27 10.72
C VAL A 363 -37.83 -4.32 11.86
N ASP A 364 -36.92 -4.08 12.83
CA ASP A 364 -37.03 -3.16 13.95
C ASP A 364 -35.87 -2.16 14.06
N GLY A 365 -35.08 -1.96 12.97
CA GLY A 365 -33.99 -1.01 12.98
C GLY A 365 -34.47 0.43 12.77
N PRO A 366 -33.70 1.44 13.26
CA PRO A 366 -34.11 2.83 13.13
C PRO A 366 -34.17 3.23 11.65
N LYS A 367 -35.30 3.76 11.23
CA LYS A 367 -35.43 4.45 9.95
C LYS A 367 -34.54 5.70 10.01
N ILE A 368 -33.41 5.68 9.30
CA ILE A 368 -32.65 6.89 9.05
C ILE A 368 -33.40 7.63 7.94
N GLU A 369 -34.21 8.61 8.28
CA GLU A 369 -34.73 9.57 7.31
C GLU A 369 -33.54 10.40 6.82
N ASP A 370 -33.17 10.16 5.57
CA ASP A 370 -32.12 10.90 4.89
C ASP A 370 -32.63 12.31 4.52
N SER A 371 -32.27 13.28 5.32
CA SER A 371 -32.49 14.70 5.00
C SER A 371 -31.23 15.39 4.45
N SER A 372 -30.13 14.66 4.24
CA SER A 372 -28.89 15.22 3.74
C SER A 372 -28.42 14.52 2.45
N ARG A 373 -27.90 15.31 1.50
CA ARG A 373 -27.37 14.84 0.21
C ARG A 373 -26.12 13.95 0.30
N HIS A 374 -25.67 13.61 1.51
CA HIS A 374 -24.58 12.70 1.76
C HIS A 374 -25.02 11.61 2.72
N PRO A 375 -24.91 10.33 2.36
CA PRO A 375 -25.22 9.24 3.27
C PRO A 375 -24.33 9.35 4.51
N LYS A 376 -24.92 9.30 5.70
CA LYS A 376 -24.15 9.27 6.96
C LYS A 376 -23.41 7.96 7.03
N SER A 377 -22.08 8.00 6.98
CA SER A 377 -21.25 6.83 7.16
C SER A 377 -21.28 6.36 8.63
N GLY A 378 -21.66 5.13 8.85
CA GLY A 378 -21.70 4.48 10.17
C GLY A 378 -21.12 3.07 10.11
N ILE A 379 -20.88 2.44 11.26
CA ILE A 379 -20.53 1.03 11.34
C ILE A 379 -21.77 0.20 11.62
N TRP A 380 -21.79 -0.97 11.01
CA TRP A 380 -22.91 -1.90 11.08
C TRP A 380 -22.43 -3.33 11.22
N TYR A 381 -23.28 -4.14 11.83
CA TYR A 381 -23.04 -5.53 12.11
C TYR A 381 -23.20 -6.40 10.85
N ALA A 382 -22.24 -7.27 10.57
CA ALA A 382 -22.23 -8.06 9.33
C ALA A 382 -23.26 -9.21 9.28
N GLU A 383 -23.76 -9.69 10.44
CA GLU A 383 -24.77 -10.76 10.50
C GLU A 383 -26.21 -10.24 10.37
N GLY A 384 -26.44 -8.94 10.40
CA GLY A 384 -27.75 -8.37 10.08
C GLY A 384 -28.02 -8.51 8.58
N SER A 385 -29.23 -8.88 8.19
CA SER A 385 -29.60 -9.06 6.79
C SER A 385 -29.29 -7.80 5.98
N PRO A 386 -28.26 -7.82 5.09
CA PRO A 386 -28.03 -6.70 4.20
C PRO A 386 -29.21 -6.59 3.23
N ARG A 387 -29.58 -5.35 2.83
CA ARG A 387 -30.48 -5.19 1.72
C ARG A 387 -29.90 -5.84 0.49
N THR A 388 -30.62 -6.76 -0.12
CA THR A 388 -30.32 -7.23 -1.46
C THR A 388 -30.71 -6.15 -2.46
N GLU A 389 -30.01 -6.06 -3.59
CA GLU A 389 -30.27 -5.08 -4.68
C GLU A 389 -31.74 -5.01 -5.14
N ASN A 390 -32.56 -6.01 -4.81
CA ASN A 390 -33.99 -6.06 -5.15
C ASN A 390 -34.90 -5.11 -4.34
N ASP A 391 -34.42 -4.53 -3.24
CA ASP A 391 -35.23 -3.59 -2.44
C ASP A 391 -35.19 -2.15 -2.94
N THR A 392 -34.28 -1.84 -3.86
CA THR A 392 -34.18 -0.50 -4.46
C THR A 392 -35.21 -0.23 -5.56
N ASP A 393 -35.79 -1.27 -6.17
CA ASP A 393 -36.76 -1.12 -7.28
C ASP A 393 -38.21 -0.86 -6.83
N LYS A 394 -38.55 -1.06 -5.55
CA LYS A 394 -39.93 -0.80 -5.05
C LYS A 394 -40.26 0.66 -4.73
N LYS A 395 -39.29 1.57 -4.81
CA LYS A 395 -39.50 3.02 -4.62
C LYS A 395 -39.54 3.83 -5.92
N ARG A 396 -39.66 3.18 -7.09
CA ARG A 396 -39.81 3.83 -8.40
C ARG A 396 -41.13 3.46 -9.11
N GLN A 397 -42.17 3.15 -8.36
CA GLN A 397 -43.55 3.14 -8.89
C GLN A 397 -44.41 4.08 -8.06
#